data_5663091ee4bc5c47c0a640e3a954ffb9
#
_entry.id   5663091ee4bc5c47c0a640e3a954ffb9
#
_cell.length_a   1.000
_cell.length_b   1.000
_cell.length_c   1.000
_cell.angle_alpha   90.00
_cell.angle_beta   90.00
_cell.angle_gamma   90.00
#
_symmetry.space_group_name_H-M   'P 1'
#
loop_
_entity.id
_entity.type
_entity.pdbx_description
1 polymer ?
#
loop_
_entity_poly.entity_id
_entity_poly.type
_entity_poly.pdbx_seq_one_letter_code
_entity_poly.pdbx_strand_id
1 'polypeptide(L)'
;YMKTLFSSIILSLLFINCNSSKVQSDSQEKSEKETSVVILQDESKGDFSQKEEVIDETKLVSAYFASGCFWCVEAIYEHTKGVKEVVSGYAGGHTKNPTYESSNTGKTGHAEAVEVIYDSSIVSFKELVDIYYGTQNIEQVNGQGNDIGSQYRSIIFYSDAEEYGVINAKITELKAIGLKPAAEIKEHDTFWVAEDYHQDYEKLHPNQPYIRSVSVPRLNRFKTDFPELV
;
A
#
# COMPACT_ATOMS: atom_id res chain seq x y z
N TYR A 1 -24.65 58.69 14.32
CA TYR A 1 -25.46 59.07 13.15
C TYR A 1 -25.55 57.87 12.24
N MET A 2 -26.65 57.06 12.29
CA MET A 2 -27.86 57.22 11.43
C MET A 2 -27.58 56.73 10.03
N LYS A 3 -28.24 55.82 9.41
CA LYS A 3 -29.58 55.15 9.40
C LYS A 3 -29.50 54.09 8.27
N THR A 4 -29.95 52.89 8.51
CA THR A 4 -31.04 52.17 7.88
C THR A 4 -31.22 52.33 6.36
N LEU A 5 -31.36 51.20 5.65
CA LEU A 5 -32.62 50.89 4.95
C LEU A 5 -32.61 49.44 4.36
N PHE A 6 -33.70 48.79 4.64
CA PHE A 6 -34.25 47.57 4.10
C PHE A 6 -34.46 47.58 2.57
N SER A 7 -34.39 46.42 1.94
CA SER A 7 -35.42 46.10 0.93
C SER A 7 -35.45 44.58 0.72
N SER A 8 -36.59 44.02 1.07
CA SER A 8 -37.11 42.70 0.70
C SER A 8 -37.84 42.79 -0.63
N ILE A 9 -37.80 41.74 -1.47
CA ILE A 9 -38.84 41.35 -2.48
C ILE A 9 -38.56 39.87 -2.77
N ILE A 10 -39.33 38.91 -2.25
CA ILE A 10 -40.60 38.30 -2.67
C ILE A 10 -40.49 37.54 -4.02
N LEU A 11 -40.53 36.23 -3.92
CA LEU A 11 -41.51 35.22 -4.30
C LEU A 11 -41.85 35.07 -5.80
N SER A 12 -41.64 33.91 -6.37
CA SER A 12 -42.58 33.28 -7.29
C SER A 12 -42.38 31.77 -7.36
N LEU A 13 -43.34 31.06 -6.83
CA LEU A 13 -43.68 29.67 -7.03
C LEU A 13 -44.25 29.48 -8.44
N LEU A 14 -43.86 28.43 -9.13
CA LEU A 14 -44.70 27.81 -10.16
C LEU A 14 -44.63 26.30 -10.00
N PHE A 15 -45.76 25.76 -9.54
CA PHE A 15 -46.14 24.36 -9.60
C PHE A 15 -46.60 24.03 -11.03
N ILE A 16 -46.16 22.91 -11.58
CA ILE A 16 -46.94 22.17 -12.55
C ILE A 16 -46.92 20.70 -12.18
N ASN A 17 -48.09 20.17 -12.05
CA ASN A 17 -48.52 18.88 -11.57
C ASN A 17 -48.91 17.99 -12.77
N CYS A 18 -49.09 16.70 -12.48
CA CYS A 18 -49.79 15.65 -13.26
C CYS A 18 -48.86 14.85 -14.21
N ASN A 19 -48.92 13.53 -14.28
CA ASN A 19 -50.01 12.63 -13.98
C ASN A 19 -49.59 11.19 -13.80
N SER A 20 -50.35 10.48 -13.06
CA SER A 20 -50.35 9.09 -12.68
C SER A 20 -50.67 8.14 -13.86
N SER A 21 -50.03 6.95 -13.86
CA SER A 21 -50.71 5.74 -14.32
C SER A 21 -50.14 4.52 -13.62
N LYS A 22 -50.95 3.91 -12.78
CA LYS A 22 -50.82 2.57 -12.22
C LYS A 22 -51.07 1.53 -13.32
N VAL A 23 -50.26 0.50 -13.40
CA VAL A 23 -50.70 -0.86 -13.72
C VAL A 23 -49.96 -1.84 -12.83
N GLN A 24 -50.68 -2.76 -12.29
CA GLN A 24 -50.40 -3.76 -11.31
C GLN A 24 -50.29 -5.13 -11.99
N SER A 25 -49.57 -6.03 -11.37
CA SER A 25 -49.62 -7.51 -11.35
C SER A 25 -48.44 -8.20 -12.05
N ASP A 26 -47.70 -8.87 -11.33
CA ASP A 26 -47.74 -10.22 -10.72
C ASP A 26 -46.78 -11.22 -11.37
N SER A 27 -46.27 -12.12 -10.53
CA SER A 27 -45.64 -13.42 -10.79
C SER A 27 -44.11 -13.45 -11.14
N GLN A 28 -43.41 -14.00 -10.16
CA GLN A 28 -42.24 -14.86 -10.14
C GLN A 28 -41.83 -15.47 -11.49
N GLU A 29 -40.52 -15.34 -11.79
CA GLU A 29 -39.77 -16.49 -12.26
C GLU A 29 -38.26 -16.25 -12.11
N LYS A 30 -37.62 -17.31 -11.61
CA LYS A 30 -36.20 -17.51 -11.37
C LYS A 30 -35.52 -17.67 -12.72
N SER A 31 -34.50 -16.89 -13.04
CA SER A 31 -33.64 -17.18 -14.19
C SER A 31 -32.17 -16.91 -13.84
N GLU A 32 -31.44 -17.98 -13.83
CA GLU A 32 -30.00 -18.03 -13.82
C GLU A 32 -29.44 -17.21 -14.98
N LYS A 33 -28.50 -16.32 -14.70
CA LYS A 33 -27.79 -15.56 -15.72
C LYS A 33 -26.45 -16.23 -15.97
N GLU A 34 -26.41 -17.12 -16.95
CA GLU A 34 -25.18 -17.57 -17.57
C GLU A 34 -24.45 -16.36 -18.17
N THR A 35 -23.26 -16.11 -17.70
CA THR A 35 -22.35 -15.17 -18.33
C THR A 35 -21.59 -15.90 -19.44
N SER A 36 -22.04 -15.68 -20.67
CA SER A 36 -21.34 -16.15 -21.85
C SER A 36 -20.04 -15.37 -22.06
N VAL A 37 -18.90 -16.02 -21.79
CA VAL A 37 -17.58 -15.53 -22.15
C VAL A 37 -17.38 -15.81 -23.64
N VAL A 38 -17.27 -14.76 -24.45
CA VAL A 38 -16.86 -14.85 -25.85
C VAL A 38 -15.34 -14.97 -25.88
N ILE A 39 -14.85 -16.18 -26.13
CA ILE A 39 -13.44 -16.45 -26.40
C ILE A 39 -13.16 -16.12 -27.86
N LEU A 40 -12.46 -15.04 -28.11
CA LEU A 40 -11.80 -14.81 -29.40
C LEU A 40 -10.48 -15.58 -29.37
N GLN A 41 -10.43 -16.68 -30.09
CA GLN A 41 -9.19 -17.44 -30.31
C GLN A 41 -8.33 -16.68 -31.33
N ASP A 42 -7.21 -16.13 -30.84
CA ASP A 42 -6.08 -15.74 -31.71
C ASP A 42 -4.97 -16.80 -31.54
N GLU A 43 -4.79 -17.60 -32.56
CA GLU A 43 -3.73 -18.60 -32.62
C GLU A 43 -2.40 -17.96 -33.02
N SER A 44 -1.59 -17.49 -32.07
CA SER A 44 -0.16 -17.34 -32.26
C SER A 44 0.60 -17.99 -31.10
N LYS A 45 1.35 -19.02 -31.45
CA LYS A 45 2.11 -19.90 -30.57
C LYS A 45 3.11 -19.16 -29.71
N GLY A 46 2.93 -19.27 -28.39
CA GLY A 46 3.89 -19.04 -27.38
C GLY A 46 3.34 -19.67 -26.10
N ASP A 47 3.79 -20.90 -25.80
CA ASP A 47 3.47 -21.56 -24.53
C ASP A 47 4.17 -20.81 -23.37
N PHE A 48 3.50 -19.81 -22.85
CA PHE A 48 3.74 -19.23 -21.55
C PHE A 48 2.52 -19.55 -20.69
N SER A 49 2.45 -20.81 -20.23
CA SER A 49 1.64 -21.16 -19.06
C SER A 49 2.19 -20.41 -17.84
N GLN A 50 1.90 -19.12 -17.74
CA GLN A 50 1.94 -18.43 -16.45
C GLN A 50 0.81 -19.04 -15.63
N LYS A 51 1.17 -19.95 -14.74
CA LYS A 51 0.28 -20.49 -13.74
C LYS A 51 -0.15 -19.29 -12.90
N GLU A 52 -1.37 -18.83 -13.08
CA GLU A 52 -1.97 -17.77 -12.27
C GLU A 52 -1.86 -18.20 -10.83
N GLU A 53 -1.10 -17.47 -10.03
CA GLU A 53 -0.84 -17.80 -8.62
C GLU A 53 -2.12 -17.48 -7.84
N VAL A 54 -2.80 -18.53 -7.38
CA VAL A 54 -4.06 -18.39 -6.65
C VAL A 54 -3.74 -18.15 -5.18
N ILE A 55 -4.03 -16.93 -4.71
CA ILE A 55 -3.92 -16.54 -3.29
C ILE A 55 -4.94 -17.34 -2.45
N ASP A 56 -4.47 -18.02 -1.42
CA ASP A 56 -5.32 -18.65 -0.41
C ASP A 56 -5.65 -17.64 0.69
N GLU A 57 -6.87 -17.11 0.67
CA GLU A 57 -7.32 -16.11 1.65
C GLU A 57 -7.29 -16.61 3.10
N THR A 58 -7.28 -17.93 3.32
CA THR A 58 -7.17 -18.51 4.68
C THR A 58 -5.74 -18.51 5.23
N LYS A 59 -4.76 -18.18 4.38
CA LYS A 59 -3.33 -18.11 4.71
C LYS A 59 -2.80 -16.69 4.77
N LEU A 60 -3.68 -15.70 4.61
CA LEU A 60 -3.27 -14.31 4.66
C LEU A 60 -2.84 -13.91 6.06
N VAL A 61 -1.70 -13.27 6.11
CA VAL A 61 -1.10 -12.66 7.31
C VAL A 61 -0.57 -11.29 6.94
N SER A 62 -0.28 -10.44 7.94
CA SER A 62 0.27 -9.10 7.75
C SER A 62 1.68 -8.97 8.28
N ALA A 63 2.52 -8.23 7.55
CA ALA A 63 3.84 -7.78 7.99
C ALA A 63 3.97 -6.27 7.81
N TYR A 64 4.80 -5.60 8.62
CA TYR A 64 4.88 -4.14 8.65
C TYR A 64 6.33 -3.66 8.47
N PHE A 65 6.53 -2.75 7.53
CA PHE A 65 7.85 -2.25 7.15
C PHE A 65 7.86 -0.74 6.94
N ALA A 66 8.94 -0.08 7.36
CA ALA A 66 9.23 1.32 7.04
C ALA A 66 10.63 1.40 6.41
N SER A 67 10.75 2.02 5.25
CA SER A 67 12.00 2.11 4.49
C SER A 67 12.00 3.29 3.51
N GLY A 68 11.99 4.51 4.04
CA GLY A 68 11.86 5.73 3.24
C GLY A 68 10.42 6.01 2.84
N CYS A 69 10.22 6.65 1.70
CA CYS A 69 8.90 6.97 1.17
C CYS A 69 8.05 5.71 0.97
N PHE A 70 6.87 5.68 1.57
CA PHE A 70 5.95 4.52 1.51
C PHE A 70 5.47 4.20 0.10
N TRP A 71 5.31 5.17 -0.83
CA TRP A 71 4.97 4.89 -2.23
C TRP A 71 5.95 3.95 -2.91
N CYS A 72 7.27 4.12 -2.63
CA CYS A 72 8.29 3.24 -3.18
C CYS A 72 8.25 1.84 -2.56
N VAL A 73 7.94 1.76 -1.27
CA VAL A 73 7.88 0.49 -0.53
C VAL A 73 6.63 -0.29 -0.92
N GLU A 74 5.47 0.39 -1.00
CA GLU A 74 4.20 -0.14 -1.50
C GLU A 74 4.40 -0.77 -2.89
N ALA A 75 4.92 -0.02 -3.85
CA ALA A 75 5.16 -0.50 -5.21
C ALA A 75 6.05 -1.76 -5.28
N ILE A 76 7.07 -1.88 -4.42
CA ILE A 76 7.93 -3.05 -4.38
C ILE A 76 7.15 -4.28 -3.91
N TYR A 77 6.43 -4.17 -2.79
CA TYR A 77 5.71 -5.30 -2.23
C TYR A 77 4.47 -5.67 -3.05
N GLU A 78 3.79 -4.72 -3.69
CA GLU A 78 2.71 -5.01 -4.64
C GLU A 78 3.16 -5.85 -5.85
N HIS A 79 4.44 -5.76 -6.22
CA HIS A 79 5.01 -6.57 -7.29
C HIS A 79 5.65 -7.88 -6.78
N THR A 80 5.44 -8.22 -5.51
CA THR A 80 5.97 -9.45 -4.92
C THR A 80 4.94 -10.57 -5.00
N LYS A 81 5.32 -11.72 -5.56
CA LYS A 81 4.47 -12.93 -5.59
C LYS A 81 3.94 -13.25 -4.20
N GLY A 82 2.68 -13.69 -4.12
CA GLY A 82 2.03 -14.05 -2.87
C GLY A 82 1.56 -12.86 -2.04
N VAL A 83 1.88 -11.62 -2.42
CA VAL A 83 1.31 -10.42 -1.80
C VAL A 83 -0.05 -10.11 -2.41
N LYS A 84 -1.07 -9.99 -1.56
CA LYS A 84 -2.44 -9.68 -1.97
C LYS A 84 -2.70 -8.19 -2.03
N GLU A 85 -2.19 -7.44 -1.05
CA GLU A 85 -2.45 -6.01 -0.90
C GLU A 85 -1.33 -5.37 -0.09
N VAL A 86 -1.02 -4.14 -0.39
CA VAL A 86 -0.11 -3.32 0.41
C VAL A 86 -0.82 -2.01 0.74
N VAL A 87 -0.80 -1.63 2.01
CA VAL A 87 -1.46 -0.42 2.49
C VAL A 87 -0.41 0.56 3.01
N SER A 88 -0.36 1.75 2.45
CA SER A 88 0.50 2.83 2.94
C SER A 88 -0.05 3.45 4.23
N GLY A 89 0.82 3.76 5.19
CA GLY A 89 0.43 4.28 6.49
C GLY A 89 1.56 4.80 7.35
N TYR A 90 1.30 4.89 8.64
CA TYR A 90 2.21 5.43 9.65
C TYR A 90 2.33 4.48 10.83
N ALA A 91 3.55 4.20 11.30
CA ALA A 91 3.78 3.34 12.45
C ALA A 91 5.01 3.74 13.28
N GLY A 92 5.13 3.16 14.48
CA GLY A 92 6.30 3.29 15.35
C GLY A 92 6.42 4.61 16.10
N GLY A 93 5.42 5.48 16.03
CA GLY A 93 5.35 6.76 16.75
C GLY A 93 4.55 6.71 18.06
N HIS A 94 4.22 7.87 18.62
CA HIS A 94 3.56 7.99 19.91
C HIS A 94 2.27 8.81 19.86
N THR A 95 1.92 9.41 18.73
CA THR A 95 0.67 10.17 18.58
C THR A 95 -0.44 9.29 18.03
N LYS A 96 -1.68 9.61 18.36
CA LYS A 96 -2.86 8.96 17.79
C LYS A 96 -3.31 9.70 16.53
N ASN A 97 -3.86 8.95 15.57
CA ASN A 97 -4.38 9.48 14.32
C ASN A 97 -3.39 10.44 13.63
N PRO A 98 -2.15 9.99 13.34
CA PRO A 98 -1.22 10.81 12.58
C PRO A 98 -1.77 11.08 11.18
N THR A 99 -1.41 12.22 10.61
CA THR A 99 -1.66 12.59 9.22
C THR A 99 -0.34 12.78 8.51
N TYR A 100 -0.37 12.85 7.19
CA TYR A 100 0.82 13.17 6.39
C TYR A 100 1.49 14.46 6.86
N GLU A 101 0.71 15.52 7.03
CA GLU A 101 1.22 16.81 7.51
C GLU A 101 1.86 16.71 8.89
N SER A 102 1.21 16.02 9.84
CA SER A 102 1.75 15.89 11.19
C SER A 102 3.01 15.03 11.24
N SER A 103 3.06 13.95 10.48
CA SER A 103 4.19 13.02 10.42
C SER A 103 5.42 13.67 9.78
N ASN A 104 5.22 14.51 8.75
CA ASN A 104 6.30 15.28 8.12
C ASN A 104 6.94 16.33 9.04
N THR A 105 6.32 16.68 10.16
CA THR A 105 6.98 17.53 11.16
C THR A 105 8.11 16.83 11.90
N GLY A 106 8.21 15.50 11.83
CA GLY A 106 9.12 14.67 12.62
C GLY A 106 8.79 14.61 14.12
N LYS A 107 7.68 15.24 14.58
CA LYS A 107 7.33 15.34 16.01
C LYS A 107 6.41 14.22 16.48
N THR A 108 5.76 13.51 15.59
CA THR A 108 4.84 12.41 15.94
C THR A 108 5.58 11.13 16.34
N GLY A 109 6.86 11.02 15.94
CA GLY A 109 7.66 9.81 16.08
C GLY A 109 7.28 8.69 15.11
N HIS A 110 6.21 8.86 14.31
CA HIS A 110 5.85 7.89 13.27
C HIS A 110 6.83 7.93 12.10
N ALA A 111 7.03 6.76 11.48
CA ALA A 111 7.62 6.64 10.16
C ALA A 111 6.52 6.36 9.14
N GLU A 112 6.77 6.77 7.88
CA GLU A 112 6.04 6.24 6.74
C GLU A 112 6.30 4.74 6.67
N ALA A 113 5.25 3.96 6.66
CA ALA A 113 5.30 2.50 6.73
C ALA A 113 4.25 1.89 5.80
N VAL A 114 4.40 0.61 5.54
CA VAL A 114 3.41 -0.18 4.82
C VAL A 114 2.99 -1.39 5.64
N GLU A 115 1.73 -1.76 5.53
CA GLU A 115 1.21 -3.08 5.86
C GLU A 115 1.21 -3.92 4.60
N VAL A 116 1.87 -5.07 4.65
CA VAL A 116 1.95 -6.04 3.55
C VAL A 116 1.07 -7.23 3.92
N ILE A 117 -0.02 -7.42 3.21
CA ILE A 117 -0.96 -8.54 3.37
C ILE A 117 -0.58 -9.61 2.35
N TYR A 118 -0.15 -10.78 2.82
CA TYR A 118 0.42 -11.81 1.95
C TYR A 118 -0.02 -13.22 2.32
N ASP A 119 -0.01 -14.11 1.33
CA ASP A 119 -0.21 -15.55 1.51
C ASP A 119 1.10 -16.19 1.98
N SER A 120 1.13 -16.59 3.26
CA SER A 120 2.31 -17.18 3.89
C SER A 120 2.70 -18.57 3.33
N SER A 121 1.85 -19.18 2.50
CA SER A 121 2.18 -20.42 1.79
C SER A 121 2.88 -20.19 0.45
N ILE A 122 2.87 -18.95 -0.06
CA ILE A 122 3.49 -18.54 -1.33
C ILE A 122 4.81 -17.82 -1.07
N VAL A 123 4.79 -16.81 -0.20
CA VAL A 123 5.97 -16.05 0.20
C VAL A 123 6.11 -16.05 1.71
N SER A 124 7.31 -16.27 2.21
CA SER A 124 7.60 -16.29 3.65
C SER A 124 7.93 -14.91 4.19
N PHE A 125 7.74 -14.68 5.50
CA PHE A 125 8.22 -13.48 6.17
C PHE A 125 9.73 -13.26 5.98
N LYS A 126 10.51 -14.35 5.93
CA LYS A 126 11.95 -14.29 5.65
C LYS A 126 12.25 -13.66 4.28
N GLU A 127 11.53 -14.06 3.25
CA GLU A 127 11.69 -13.49 1.90
C GLU A 127 11.28 -12.02 1.85
N LEU A 128 10.22 -11.62 2.56
CA LEU A 128 9.87 -10.21 2.71
C LEU A 128 10.98 -9.42 3.42
N VAL A 129 11.64 -9.98 4.43
CA VAL A 129 12.80 -9.37 5.10
C VAL A 129 14.01 -9.30 4.17
N ASP A 130 14.21 -10.29 3.31
CA ASP A 130 15.28 -10.26 2.29
C ASP A 130 15.04 -9.15 1.27
N ILE A 131 13.80 -8.99 0.77
CA ILE A 131 13.38 -7.86 -0.07
C ILE A 131 13.60 -6.52 0.64
N TYR A 132 13.20 -6.40 1.92
CA TYR A 132 13.38 -5.19 2.71
C TYR A 132 14.83 -4.71 2.70
N TYR A 133 15.78 -5.58 3.04
CA TYR A 133 17.18 -5.20 3.06
C TYR A 133 17.81 -5.09 1.67
N GLY A 134 17.35 -5.86 0.70
CA GLY A 134 17.88 -5.86 -0.66
C GLY A 134 17.50 -4.63 -1.48
N THR A 135 16.44 -3.91 -1.09
CA THR A 135 15.89 -2.80 -1.89
C THR A 135 16.18 -1.41 -1.33
N GLN A 136 17.01 -1.29 -0.29
CA GLN A 136 17.30 -0.02 0.38
C GLN A 136 18.81 0.17 0.67
N ASN A 137 19.17 1.39 1.09
CA ASN A 137 20.48 1.61 1.73
C ASN A 137 20.41 1.15 3.20
N ILE A 138 21.00 0.01 3.47
CA ILE A 138 20.93 -0.68 4.77
C ILE A 138 21.51 0.16 5.92
N GLU A 139 22.51 1.01 5.63
CA GLU A 139 23.27 1.75 6.65
C GLU A 139 22.80 3.20 6.83
N GLN A 140 21.81 3.65 6.04
CA GLN A 140 21.35 5.03 6.13
C GLN A 140 20.44 5.24 7.35
N VAL A 141 20.82 6.19 8.19
CA VAL A 141 20.06 6.60 9.38
C VAL A 141 19.15 7.78 9.05
N ASN A 142 17.92 7.77 9.58
CA ASN A 142 16.94 8.85 9.42
C ASN A 142 16.71 9.26 7.95
N GLY A 143 16.52 8.27 7.08
CA GLY A 143 16.21 8.53 5.68
C GLY A 143 16.50 7.36 4.77
N GLN A 144 16.10 7.50 3.49
CA GLN A 144 16.47 6.63 2.38
C GLN A 144 16.71 7.47 1.12
N GLY A 145 17.92 7.34 0.55
CA GLY A 145 18.31 8.13 -0.61
C GLY A 145 18.24 9.63 -0.30
N ASN A 146 17.41 10.35 -1.06
CA ASN A 146 17.21 11.80 -0.90
C ASN A 146 16.12 12.16 0.13
N ASP A 147 15.35 11.19 0.59
CA ASP A 147 14.31 11.40 1.60
C ASP A 147 14.96 11.41 2.97
N ILE A 148 15.10 12.59 3.55
CA ILE A 148 15.79 12.83 4.82
C ILE A 148 14.80 13.29 5.88
N GLY A 149 14.81 12.60 7.01
CA GLY A 149 13.95 12.89 8.17
C GLY A 149 13.59 11.62 8.94
N SER A 150 13.22 11.78 10.20
CA SER A 150 12.83 10.64 11.06
C SER A 150 11.61 9.88 10.54
N GLN A 151 10.74 10.55 9.77
CA GLN A 151 9.59 9.93 9.10
C GLN A 151 9.99 8.96 7.97
N TYR A 152 11.22 9.06 7.45
CA TYR A 152 11.75 8.19 6.40
C TYR A 152 12.76 7.16 6.90
N ARG A 153 12.89 7.02 8.24
CA ARG A 153 13.81 6.05 8.81
C ARG A 153 13.37 4.62 8.57
N SER A 154 14.32 3.72 8.61
CA SER A 154 14.08 2.29 8.42
C SER A 154 13.65 1.63 9.72
N ILE A 155 12.53 0.90 9.69
CA ILE A 155 12.03 0.08 10.81
C ILE A 155 11.51 -1.24 10.25
N ILE A 156 11.83 -2.36 10.90
CA ILE A 156 11.09 -3.62 10.74
C ILE A 156 10.30 -3.85 12.01
N PHE A 157 9.02 -4.11 11.84
CA PHE A 157 8.16 -4.50 12.95
C PHE A 157 8.05 -6.03 13.01
N TYR A 158 7.90 -6.57 14.21
CA TYR A 158 7.63 -7.99 14.44
C TYR A 158 6.38 -8.15 15.30
N SER A 159 5.61 -9.19 15.04
CA SER A 159 4.38 -9.50 15.74
C SER A 159 4.58 -10.64 16.77
N ASP A 160 5.64 -11.43 16.61
CA ASP A 160 5.95 -12.55 17.49
C ASP A 160 7.44 -12.87 17.58
N ALA A 161 7.76 -13.89 18.37
CA ALA A 161 9.16 -14.31 18.61
C ALA A 161 9.79 -15.00 17.38
N GLU A 162 9.03 -15.59 16.47
CA GLU A 162 9.50 -16.22 15.25
C GLU A 162 9.96 -15.15 14.26
N GLU A 163 9.14 -14.15 13.99
CA GLU A 163 9.49 -12.99 13.17
C GLU A 163 10.69 -12.24 13.72
N TYR A 164 10.73 -12.02 15.04
CA TYR A 164 11.91 -11.43 15.70
C TYR A 164 13.19 -12.26 15.46
N GLY A 165 13.09 -13.58 15.51
CA GLY A 165 14.18 -14.50 15.22
C GLY A 165 14.69 -14.38 13.79
N VAL A 166 13.78 -14.32 12.81
CA VAL A 166 14.08 -14.14 11.38
C VAL A 166 14.83 -12.83 11.14
N ILE A 167 14.35 -11.72 11.70
CA ILE A 167 14.98 -10.40 11.56
C ILE A 167 16.41 -10.42 12.12
N ASN A 168 16.61 -10.98 13.33
CA ASN A 168 17.93 -11.04 13.95
C ASN A 168 18.91 -11.95 13.21
N ALA A 169 18.43 -13.06 12.64
CA ALA A 169 19.23 -13.92 11.78
C ALA A 169 19.75 -13.12 10.57
N LYS A 170 18.88 -12.38 9.89
CA LYS A 170 19.25 -11.54 8.74
C LYS A 170 20.26 -10.45 9.12
N ILE A 171 20.04 -9.77 10.24
CA ILE A 171 20.99 -8.76 10.74
C ILE A 171 22.35 -9.37 11.03
N THR A 172 22.38 -10.59 11.57
CA THR A 172 23.63 -11.31 11.85
C THR A 172 24.36 -11.63 10.55
N GLU A 173 23.67 -12.09 9.51
CA GLU A 173 24.24 -12.30 8.18
C GLU A 173 24.85 -11.03 7.60
N LEU A 174 24.12 -9.91 7.65
CA LEU A 174 24.58 -8.63 7.14
C LEU A 174 25.82 -8.12 7.89
N LYS A 175 25.84 -8.25 9.21
CA LYS A 175 27.00 -7.89 10.04
C LYS A 175 28.21 -8.77 9.75
N ALA A 176 28.04 -10.05 9.46
CA ALA A 176 29.09 -10.96 9.12
C ALA A 176 29.85 -10.57 7.84
N ILE A 177 29.19 -9.89 6.92
CA ILE A 177 29.80 -9.34 5.69
C ILE A 177 30.24 -7.87 5.83
N GLY A 178 30.23 -7.33 7.05
CA GLY A 178 30.76 -6.00 7.38
C GLY A 178 29.76 -4.84 7.28
N LEU A 179 28.48 -5.09 6.97
CA LEU A 179 27.43 -4.07 6.94
C LEU A 179 26.97 -3.70 8.37
N LYS A 180 26.44 -2.48 8.51
CA LYS A 180 25.92 -1.95 9.79
C LYS A 180 24.45 -1.56 9.63
N PRO A 181 23.51 -2.53 9.65
CA PRO A 181 22.10 -2.23 9.47
C PRO A 181 21.61 -1.16 10.44
N ALA A 182 21.03 -0.08 9.90
CA ALA A 182 20.54 1.07 10.64
C ALA A 182 19.05 0.94 11.03
N ALA A 183 18.35 -0.08 10.51
CA ALA A 183 16.93 -0.30 10.79
C ALA A 183 16.69 -0.53 12.28
N GLU A 184 15.69 0.16 12.82
CA GLU A 184 15.14 -0.13 14.14
C GLU A 184 14.36 -1.45 14.06
N ILE A 185 14.40 -2.26 15.15
CA ILE A 185 13.55 -3.44 15.29
C ILE A 185 12.57 -3.15 16.39
N LYS A 186 11.28 -3.16 16.07
CA LYS A 186 10.21 -2.84 17.02
C LYS A 186 9.13 -3.90 17.04
N GLU A 187 8.59 -4.17 18.22
CA GLU A 187 7.33 -4.90 18.32
C GLU A 187 6.22 -4.07 17.67
N HIS A 188 5.39 -4.75 16.87
CA HIS A 188 4.25 -4.10 16.25
C HIS A 188 3.21 -3.75 17.32
N ASP A 189 2.76 -2.50 17.33
CA ASP A 189 1.70 -2.02 18.23
C ASP A 189 0.50 -1.55 17.42
N THR A 190 0.66 -0.44 16.71
CA THR A 190 -0.44 0.17 15.95
C THR A 190 0.04 0.67 14.59
N PHE A 191 -0.69 0.27 13.55
CA PHE A 191 -0.58 0.83 12.21
C PHE A 191 -1.73 1.80 11.97
N TRP A 192 -1.42 2.96 11.43
CA TRP A 192 -2.38 3.99 11.07
C TRP A 192 -2.40 4.13 9.55
N VAL A 193 -3.51 3.74 8.92
CA VAL A 193 -3.67 3.86 7.47
C VAL A 193 -3.54 5.32 7.06
N ALA A 194 -2.74 5.58 6.03
CA ALA A 194 -2.60 6.91 5.46
C ALA A 194 -3.85 7.29 4.65
N GLU A 195 -3.92 8.57 4.29
CA GLU A 195 -5.01 9.14 3.51
C GLU A 195 -5.15 8.44 2.14
N ASP A 196 -6.37 8.32 1.65
CA ASP A 196 -6.71 7.57 0.42
C ASP A 196 -5.86 7.98 -0.79
N TYR A 197 -5.47 9.25 -0.90
CA TYR A 197 -4.65 9.74 -2.01
C TYR A 197 -3.20 9.25 -2.00
N HIS A 198 -2.78 8.57 -0.93
CA HIS A 198 -1.46 7.94 -0.84
C HIS A 198 -1.45 6.48 -1.31
N GLN A 199 -2.59 5.83 -1.34
CA GLN A 199 -2.71 4.43 -1.73
C GLN A 199 -2.52 4.28 -3.25
N ASP A 200 -1.84 3.23 -3.70
CA ASP A 200 -1.53 2.96 -5.12
C ASP A 200 -0.83 4.15 -5.84
N TYR A 201 -0.09 5.00 -5.10
CA TYR A 201 0.35 6.29 -5.63
C TYR A 201 1.24 6.16 -6.86
N GLU A 202 2.20 5.22 -6.89
CA GLU A 202 3.05 4.99 -8.06
C GLU A 202 2.22 4.60 -9.28
N LYS A 203 1.28 3.71 -9.12
CA LYS A 203 0.40 3.17 -10.15
C LYS A 203 -0.54 4.25 -10.72
N LEU A 204 -1.08 5.10 -9.84
CA LEU A 204 -2.01 6.19 -10.23
C LEU A 204 -1.28 7.41 -10.79
N HIS A 205 0.00 7.62 -10.45
CA HIS A 205 0.77 8.80 -10.80
C HIS A 205 2.11 8.48 -11.51
N PRO A 206 2.14 7.63 -12.57
CA PRO A 206 3.38 7.12 -13.17
C PRO A 206 4.25 8.22 -13.80
N ASN A 207 3.68 9.38 -14.09
CA ASN A 207 4.38 10.52 -14.71
C ASN A 207 4.89 11.56 -13.70
N GLN A 208 4.61 11.37 -12.41
CA GLN A 208 5.08 12.27 -11.36
C GLN A 208 6.63 12.23 -11.29
N PRO A 209 7.32 13.39 -11.22
CA PRO A 209 8.78 13.43 -11.30
C PRO A 209 9.51 12.57 -10.27
N TYR A 210 9.05 12.54 -9.01
CA TYR A 210 9.63 11.71 -7.96
C TYR A 210 9.45 10.21 -8.27
N ILE A 211 8.26 9.80 -8.73
CA ILE A 211 8.00 8.41 -9.12
C ILE A 211 8.98 7.98 -10.21
N ARG A 212 9.13 8.77 -11.25
CA ARG A 212 10.03 8.45 -12.36
C ARG A 212 11.51 8.43 -11.97
N SER A 213 11.93 9.31 -11.06
CA SER A 213 13.35 9.47 -10.72
C SER A 213 13.81 8.67 -9.50
N VAL A 214 12.91 8.25 -8.63
CA VAL A 214 13.22 7.56 -7.38
C VAL A 214 12.53 6.20 -7.29
N SER A 215 11.20 6.16 -7.41
CA SER A 215 10.42 4.95 -7.16
C SER A 215 10.64 3.90 -8.25
N VAL A 216 10.39 4.23 -9.50
CA VAL A 216 10.59 3.31 -10.65
C VAL A 216 12.00 2.72 -10.72
N PRO A 217 13.10 3.50 -10.56
CA PRO A 217 14.45 2.91 -10.47
C PRO A 217 14.65 1.94 -9.31
N ARG A 218 14.00 2.19 -8.16
CA ARG A 218 14.06 1.30 -7.00
C ARG A 218 13.30 0.00 -7.27
N LEU A 219 12.09 0.09 -7.82
CA LEU A 219 11.28 -1.06 -8.25
C LEU A 219 12.00 -1.90 -9.33
N ASN A 220 12.65 -1.25 -10.31
CA ASN A 220 13.40 -1.98 -11.34
C ASN A 220 14.60 -2.74 -10.77
N ARG A 221 15.29 -2.20 -9.76
CA ARG A 221 16.32 -2.94 -9.06
C ARG A 221 15.76 -4.17 -8.36
N PHE A 222 14.63 -4.02 -7.64
CA PHE A 222 13.93 -5.15 -7.03
C PHE A 222 13.64 -6.25 -8.05
N LYS A 223 13.04 -5.92 -9.19
CA LYS A 223 12.74 -6.88 -10.26
C LYS A 223 13.99 -7.57 -10.85
N THR A 224 15.12 -6.88 -10.81
CA THR A 224 16.40 -7.43 -11.28
C THR A 224 17.06 -8.34 -10.24
N ASP A 225 17.00 -7.95 -8.97
CA ASP A 225 17.72 -8.62 -7.89
C ASP A 225 16.94 -9.80 -7.28
N PHE A 226 15.59 -9.82 -7.49
CA PHE A 226 14.67 -10.85 -6.97
C PHE A 226 13.70 -11.37 -8.06
N PRO A 227 14.21 -11.83 -9.21
CA PRO A 227 13.35 -12.22 -10.34
C PRO A 227 12.40 -13.39 -10.02
N GLU A 228 12.74 -14.23 -9.03
CA GLU A 228 11.92 -15.36 -8.57
C GLU A 228 10.71 -14.92 -7.72
N LEU A 229 10.78 -13.72 -7.16
CA LEU A 229 9.74 -13.15 -6.27
C LEU A 229 8.85 -12.11 -6.98
N VAL A 230 9.01 -11.91 -8.29
CA VAL A 230 8.22 -10.96 -9.11
C VAL A 230 7.11 -11.66 -9.86
#